data_79bb89e7688aa625ccccb485fb8b64d9
#
_entry.id   79bb89e7688aa625ccccb485fb8b64d9
#
_cell.length_a   1.000
_cell.length_b   1.000
_cell.length_c   1.000
_cell.angle_alpha   90.00
_cell.angle_beta   90.00
_cell.angle_gamma   90.00
#
_symmetry.space_group_name_H-M   'P 1'
#
loop_
_entity.id
_entity.type
_entity.pdbx_description
1 polymer ?
#
loop_
_entity_poly.entity_id
_entity_poly.type
_entity_poly.pdbx_seq_one_letter_code
_entity_poly.pdbx_strand_id
1 'polypeptide(L)'
;MIRQKTSRFAAFTLALCALFMVFDARSARAEGFVTPFVGFSFNSAAGGCGNPAICDQRRTNLGISAGTSHGIFGFEEDISYIKEFYGTQSGAQNAVLTVTSNMMFQMPSGPIQPYALIGLAFIRPHATLDVAGMQMDKNALGWDVGGGVNVHLQRHLGLRSDLRRIRTFKDMSLGIFNNEQLEYWRGSVGVSLKF
;
A
#
# COMPACT_ATOMS: atom_id res chain seq x y z
N MET A 1 -21.15 -25.01 1.22
CA MET A 1 -20.49 -24.72 -0.08
C MET A 1 -19.48 -23.58 -0.04
N ILE A 2 -19.25 -22.92 1.12
CA ILE A 2 -18.39 -21.74 1.32
C ILE A 2 -16.93 -22.13 1.66
N ARG A 3 -16.70 -23.32 2.21
CA ARG A 3 -15.39 -23.79 2.70
C ARG A 3 -14.34 -24.11 1.60
N GLN A 4 -14.79 -24.30 0.37
CA GLN A 4 -13.91 -24.71 -0.74
C GLN A 4 -13.28 -23.53 -1.50
N LYS A 5 -13.83 -22.30 -1.41
CA LYS A 5 -13.28 -21.11 -2.06
C LYS A 5 -12.07 -20.52 -1.32
N THR A 6 -12.08 -20.57 0.02
CA THR A 6 -10.97 -20.05 0.85
C THR A 6 -9.67 -20.87 0.70
N SER A 7 -9.77 -22.16 0.50
CA SER A 7 -8.61 -23.05 0.30
C SER A 7 -7.87 -22.77 -1.02
N ARG A 8 -8.58 -22.45 -2.07
CA ARG A 8 -7.96 -22.16 -3.39
C ARG A 8 -7.24 -20.79 -3.42
N PHE A 9 -7.76 -19.81 -2.68
CA PHE A 9 -7.09 -18.50 -2.55
C PHE A 9 -5.82 -18.59 -1.68
N ALA A 10 -5.86 -19.33 -0.58
CA ALA A 10 -4.68 -19.57 0.25
C ALA A 10 -3.59 -20.34 -0.51
N ALA A 11 -3.97 -21.33 -1.32
CA ALA A 11 -3.04 -22.08 -2.15
C ALA A 11 -2.42 -21.20 -3.27
N PHE A 12 -3.18 -20.28 -3.86
CA PHE A 12 -2.68 -19.38 -4.89
C PHE A 12 -1.71 -18.34 -4.32
N THR A 13 -1.99 -17.82 -3.13
CA THR A 13 -1.10 -16.87 -2.43
C THR A 13 0.20 -17.56 -2.00
N LEU A 14 0.11 -18.80 -1.49
CA LEU A 14 1.28 -19.61 -1.14
C LEU A 14 2.12 -19.98 -2.37
N ALA A 15 1.47 -20.32 -3.49
CA ALA A 15 2.15 -20.63 -4.75
C ALA A 15 2.84 -19.39 -5.34
N LEU A 16 2.24 -18.21 -5.22
CA LEU A 16 2.82 -16.95 -5.67
C LEU A 16 4.04 -16.58 -4.79
N CYS A 17 3.94 -16.71 -3.46
CA CYS A 17 5.08 -16.53 -2.55
C CYS A 17 6.19 -17.56 -2.80
N ALA A 18 5.85 -18.83 -3.09
CA ALA A 18 6.83 -19.86 -3.40
C ALA A 18 7.51 -19.63 -4.75
N LEU A 19 6.80 -19.07 -5.74
CA LEU A 19 7.38 -18.73 -7.04
C LEU A 19 8.46 -17.63 -6.92
N PHE A 20 8.28 -16.69 -6.00
CA PHE A 20 9.28 -15.65 -5.72
C PHE A 20 10.51 -16.18 -4.96
N MET A 21 10.40 -17.29 -4.22
CA MET A 21 11.55 -17.89 -3.54
C MET A 21 12.43 -18.76 -4.47
N VAL A 22 11.97 -19.14 -5.67
CA VAL A 22 12.70 -19.99 -6.63
C VAL A 22 13.55 -19.18 -7.61
N PHE A 23 13.43 -17.86 -7.64
CA PHE A 23 14.39 -17.05 -8.37
C PHE A 23 15.73 -17.08 -7.64
N ASP A 24 16.50 -18.09 -8.01
CA ASP A 24 17.86 -18.42 -7.61
C ASP A 24 18.69 -17.15 -7.44
N ALA A 25 19.13 -16.91 -6.21
CA ALA A 25 20.10 -15.88 -5.85
C ALA A 25 21.49 -16.22 -6.41
N ARG A 26 21.59 -16.37 -7.72
CA ARG A 26 22.88 -16.42 -8.39
C ARG A 26 23.48 -15.04 -8.43
N SER A 27 24.30 -14.72 -7.43
CA SER A 27 25.46 -13.80 -7.53
C SER A 27 25.25 -12.42 -8.19
N ALA A 28 24.06 -11.94 -8.36
CA ALA A 28 23.84 -10.51 -8.54
C ALA A 28 23.74 -9.93 -7.10
N ARG A 29 24.60 -8.99 -6.77
CA ARG A 29 24.54 -8.23 -5.49
C ARG A 29 23.26 -7.40 -5.46
N ALA A 30 22.11 -8.06 -5.37
CA ALA A 30 20.86 -7.40 -5.08
C ALA A 30 20.85 -7.04 -3.59
N GLU A 31 20.79 -5.76 -3.27
CA GLU A 31 20.65 -5.30 -1.90
C GLU A 31 19.18 -5.48 -1.49
N GLY A 32 18.96 -6.30 -0.47
CA GLY A 32 17.67 -6.41 0.19
C GLY A 32 17.42 -5.20 1.09
N PHE A 33 16.17 -4.79 1.22
CA PHE A 33 15.78 -3.76 2.17
C PHE A 33 14.45 -4.05 2.82
N VAL A 34 14.28 -3.56 4.06
CA VAL A 34 13.02 -3.52 4.79
C VAL A 34 12.85 -2.11 5.35
N THR A 35 11.66 -1.53 5.19
CA THR A 35 11.37 -0.16 5.59
C THR A 35 10.03 -0.07 6.32
N PRO A 36 10.00 -0.15 7.66
CA PRO A 36 8.85 0.30 8.42
C PRO A 36 8.66 1.80 8.24
N PHE A 37 7.41 2.23 8.08
CA PHE A 37 7.09 3.62 7.83
C PHE A 37 5.81 4.07 8.54
N VAL A 38 5.71 5.37 8.73
CA VAL A 38 4.50 6.09 9.12
C VAL A 38 4.20 7.15 8.08
N GLY A 39 2.92 7.40 7.83
CA GLY A 39 2.52 8.38 6.84
C GLY A 39 1.12 8.90 7.07
N PHE A 40 0.69 9.72 6.12
CA PHE A 40 -0.65 10.26 6.06
C PHE A 40 -1.23 10.03 4.68
N SER A 41 -2.50 9.60 4.66
CA SER A 41 -3.29 9.53 3.44
C SER A 41 -4.19 10.75 3.37
N PHE A 42 -4.31 11.32 2.17
CA PHE A 42 -5.07 12.55 1.93
C PHE A 42 -5.70 12.52 0.53
N ASN A 43 -6.62 13.46 0.29
CA ASN A 43 -7.34 13.60 -0.98
C ASN A 43 -8.05 12.30 -1.39
N SER A 44 -8.78 11.68 -0.44
CA SER A 44 -9.57 10.48 -0.73
C SER A 44 -10.91 10.88 -1.35
N ALA A 45 -11.18 10.43 -2.56
CA ALA A 45 -12.47 10.61 -3.22
C ALA A 45 -13.63 9.83 -2.55
N ALA A 46 -13.30 8.87 -1.67
CA ALA A 46 -14.26 8.01 -1.00
C ALA A 46 -14.94 8.64 0.24
N GLY A 47 -14.60 9.85 0.62
CA GLY A 47 -15.25 10.55 1.72
C GLY A 47 -16.36 11.44 1.21
N GLY A 48 -17.63 11.07 1.36
CA GLY A 48 -18.80 11.86 1.01
C GLY A 48 -18.94 13.18 1.80
N CYS A 49 -17.87 13.96 1.83
CA CYS A 49 -17.80 15.26 2.44
C CYS A 49 -18.27 16.30 1.45
N GLY A 50 -19.54 16.70 1.55
CA GLY A 50 -20.11 17.75 0.74
C GLY A 50 -19.47 19.14 0.92
N ASN A 51 -18.57 19.30 1.89
CA ASN A 51 -17.83 20.53 2.11
C ASN A 51 -16.37 20.24 2.51
N PRO A 52 -15.39 20.44 1.60
CA PRO A 52 -13.99 20.17 1.85
C PRO A 52 -13.35 21.01 2.97
N ALA A 53 -13.99 22.10 3.39
CA ALA A 53 -13.47 22.96 4.47
C ALA A 53 -13.71 22.39 5.87
N ILE A 54 -14.57 21.38 6.01
CA ILE A 54 -14.99 20.82 7.33
C ILE A 54 -14.43 19.41 7.54
N CYS A 55 -13.97 18.74 6.49
CA CYS A 55 -13.45 17.38 6.54
C CYS A 55 -11.93 17.37 6.65
N ASP A 56 -11.42 17.05 7.82
CA ASP A 56 -10.01 16.68 7.95
C ASP A 56 -9.79 15.31 7.28
N GLN A 57 -9.38 15.35 6.02
CA GLN A 57 -9.18 14.17 5.19
C GLN A 57 -7.82 13.49 5.43
N ARG A 58 -7.06 13.95 6.42
CA ARG A 58 -5.77 13.36 6.76
C ARG A 58 -5.99 12.15 7.66
N ARG A 59 -5.54 10.98 7.20
CA ARG A 59 -5.62 9.73 7.97
C ARG A 59 -4.22 9.17 8.17
N THR A 60 -3.93 8.80 9.41
CA THR A 60 -2.65 8.16 9.75
C THR A 60 -2.56 6.79 9.07
N ASN A 61 -1.41 6.54 8.48
CA ASN A 61 -1.07 5.32 7.77
C ASN A 61 0.18 4.71 8.43
N LEU A 62 0.12 3.43 8.71
CA LEU A 62 1.26 2.65 9.20
C LEU A 62 1.51 1.50 8.24
N GLY A 63 2.77 1.19 8.00
CA GLY A 63 3.08 0.08 7.10
C GLY A 63 4.53 -0.35 7.14
N ILE A 64 4.80 -1.32 6.29
CA ILE A 64 6.12 -1.86 6.05
C ILE A 64 6.29 -2.14 4.57
N SER A 65 7.41 -1.75 4.00
CA SER A 65 7.81 -2.17 2.66
C SER A 65 9.07 -3.03 2.73
N ALA A 66 9.17 -4.00 1.85
CA ALA A 66 10.32 -4.87 1.70
C ALA A 66 10.61 -5.10 0.23
N GLY A 67 11.86 -5.22 -0.14
CA GLY A 67 12.19 -5.39 -1.54
C GLY A 67 13.67 -5.65 -1.78
N THR A 68 13.99 -5.65 -3.06
CA THR A 68 15.37 -5.80 -3.54
C THR A 68 15.66 -4.74 -4.59
N SER A 69 16.90 -4.30 -4.65
CA SER A 69 17.34 -3.36 -5.69
C SER A 69 18.67 -3.80 -6.29
N HIS A 70 18.79 -3.64 -7.60
CA HIS A 70 20.00 -3.91 -8.35
C HIS A 70 20.22 -2.81 -9.39
N GLY A 71 21.26 -1.99 -9.18
CA GLY A 71 21.52 -0.85 -10.04
C GLY A 71 20.36 0.12 -10.08
N ILE A 72 19.79 0.34 -11.26
CA ILE A 72 18.66 1.26 -11.47
C ILE A 72 17.28 0.61 -11.25
N PHE A 73 17.22 -0.71 -11.16
CA PHE A 73 15.98 -1.46 -11.02
C PHE A 73 15.82 -2.04 -9.63
N GLY A 74 14.59 -2.09 -9.15
CA GLY A 74 14.21 -2.74 -7.91
C GLY A 74 12.80 -3.29 -7.99
N PHE A 75 12.48 -4.12 -7.02
CA PHE A 75 11.16 -4.66 -6.79
C PHE A 75 10.79 -4.47 -5.32
N GLU A 76 9.55 -4.07 -5.06
CA GLU A 76 9.07 -3.76 -3.72
C GLU A 76 7.66 -4.29 -3.49
N GLU A 77 7.47 -4.93 -2.36
CA GLU A 77 6.17 -5.23 -1.76
C GLU A 77 5.94 -4.27 -0.60
N ASP A 78 4.77 -3.65 -0.54
CA ASP A 78 4.38 -2.72 0.50
C ASP A 78 3.04 -3.13 1.09
N ILE A 79 2.96 -3.15 2.41
CA ILE A 79 1.74 -3.43 3.16
C ILE A 79 1.47 -2.22 4.04
N SER A 80 0.29 -1.64 3.90
CA SER A 80 -0.11 -0.47 4.66
C SER A 80 -1.51 -0.58 5.23
N TYR A 81 -1.71 0.02 6.40
CA TYR A 81 -2.96 0.01 7.13
C TYR A 81 -3.36 1.43 7.52
N ILE A 82 -4.58 1.80 7.15
CA ILE A 82 -5.17 3.12 7.41
C ILE A 82 -6.37 2.91 8.31
N LYS A 83 -6.34 3.53 9.50
CA LYS A 83 -7.50 3.58 10.40
C LYS A 83 -8.45 4.70 9.99
N GLU A 84 -9.75 4.50 10.23
CA GLU A 84 -10.78 5.52 10.08
C GLU A 84 -10.79 6.19 8.70
N PHE A 85 -10.53 5.39 7.66
CA PHE A 85 -10.39 5.89 6.29
C PHE A 85 -11.61 6.67 5.81
N TYR A 86 -12.81 6.22 6.14
CA TYR A 86 -14.09 6.86 5.76
C TYR A 86 -14.62 7.89 6.76
N GLY A 87 -13.82 8.27 7.76
CA GLY A 87 -14.20 9.24 8.81
C GLY A 87 -14.59 8.60 10.13
N THR A 88 -14.60 9.42 11.18
CA THR A 88 -15.06 9.07 12.52
C THR A 88 -16.55 9.32 12.65
N GLN A 89 -17.39 8.36 12.28
CA GLN A 89 -18.79 8.36 12.72
C GLN A 89 -18.93 7.47 13.96
N SER A 90 -19.64 7.96 14.95
CA SER A 90 -19.89 7.24 16.21
C SER A 90 -20.46 5.84 15.91
N GLY A 91 -19.73 4.77 16.31
CA GLY A 91 -20.18 3.38 16.18
C GLY A 91 -19.72 2.65 14.90
N ALA A 92 -18.99 3.26 13.99
CA ALA A 92 -18.45 2.57 12.81
C ALA A 92 -16.92 2.43 12.89
N GLN A 93 -16.43 1.21 13.01
CA GLN A 93 -15.01 0.93 12.84
C GLN A 93 -14.74 0.70 11.34
N ASN A 94 -13.86 1.49 10.77
CA ASN A 94 -13.49 1.35 9.38
C ASN A 94 -11.96 1.43 9.22
N ALA A 95 -11.44 0.59 8.35
CA ALA A 95 -10.02 0.52 8.05
C ALA A 95 -9.80 0.08 6.61
N VAL A 96 -8.67 0.43 6.04
CA VAL A 96 -8.25 -0.03 4.72
C VAL A 96 -6.87 -0.67 4.82
N LEU A 97 -6.80 -1.93 4.43
CA LEU A 97 -5.55 -2.63 4.21
C LEU A 97 -5.21 -2.55 2.73
N THR A 98 -4.02 -2.08 2.42
CA THR A 98 -3.50 -2.03 1.04
C THR A 98 -2.21 -2.82 0.95
N VAL A 99 -2.11 -3.67 -0.05
CA VAL A 99 -0.90 -4.40 -0.42
C VAL A 99 -0.55 -4.00 -1.84
N THR A 100 0.68 -3.55 -2.07
CA THR A 100 1.15 -3.17 -3.42
C THR A 100 2.42 -3.91 -3.80
N SER A 101 2.48 -4.32 -5.07
CA SER A 101 3.63 -4.92 -5.73
C SER A 101 4.16 -3.95 -6.78
N ASN A 102 5.38 -3.46 -6.59
CA ASN A 102 5.91 -2.34 -7.36
C ASN A 102 7.25 -2.68 -8.03
N MET A 103 7.39 -2.24 -9.27
CA MET A 103 8.69 -2.03 -9.89
C MET A 103 9.22 -0.67 -9.45
N MET A 104 10.47 -0.63 -9.04
CA MET A 104 11.15 0.57 -8.59
C MET A 104 12.29 0.92 -9.54
N PHE A 105 12.38 2.20 -9.90
CA PHE A 105 13.46 2.78 -10.69
C PHE A 105 14.20 3.78 -9.83
N GLN A 106 15.44 3.51 -9.49
CA GLN A 106 16.24 4.36 -8.61
C GLN A 106 17.49 4.87 -9.32
N MET A 107 17.95 6.05 -8.94
CA MET A 107 19.25 6.55 -9.37
C MET A 107 20.33 6.08 -8.38
N PRO A 108 21.24 5.18 -8.78
CA PRO A 108 22.24 4.60 -7.87
C PRO A 108 23.43 5.51 -7.69
N SER A 109 23.22 6.77 -7.33
CA SER A 109 24.31 7.74 -7.20
C SER A 109 24.26 8.51 -5.88
N GLY A 110 25.31 8.30 -5.07
CA GLY A 110 25.55 9.07 -3.86
C GLY A 110 24.66 8.73 -2.66
N PRO A 111 24.71 9.58 -1.61
CA PRO A 111 23.98 9.36 -0.37
C PRO A 111 22.47 9.64 -0.50
N ILE A 112 22.06 10.37 -1.52
CA ILE A 112 20.67 10.73 -1.80
C ILE A 112 20.28 10.03 -3.10
N GLN A 113 19.34 9.09 -3.02
CA GLN A 113 18.89 8.28 -4.16
C GLN A 113 17.41 8.54 -4.42
N PRO A 114 17.08 9.41 -5.39
CA PRO A 114 15.69 9.53 -5.85
C PRO A 114 15.27 8.26 -6.57
N TYR A 115 13.98 7.93 -6.42
CA TYR A 115 13.36 6.78 -7.09
C TYR A 115 11.93 7.10 -7.51
N ALA A 116 11.47 6.36 -8.51
CA ALA A 116 10.07 6.28 -8.92
C ALA A 116 9.60 4.83 -8.82
N LEU A 117 8.33 4.62 -8.64
CA LEU A 117 7.73 3.30 -8.60
C LEU A 117 6.40 3.28 -9.33
N ILE A 118 6.07 2.11 -9.85
CA ILE A 118 4.79 1.80 -10.47
C ILE A 118 4.44 0.35 -10.19
N GLY A 119 3.18 0.06 -9.90
CA GLY A 119 2.77 -1.29 -9.57
C GLY A 119 1.28 -1.52 -9.51
N LEU A 120 0.95 -2.67 -8.96
CA LEU A 120 -0.41 -3.13 -8.74
C LEU A 120 -0.75 -3.02 -7.26
N ALA A 121 -1.97 -2.60 -6.97
CA ALA A 121 -2.49 -2.46 -5.63
C ALA A 121 -3.66 -3.44 -5.40
N PHE A 122 -3.61 -4.17 -4.30
CA PHE A 122 -4.72 -4.93 -3.76
C PHE A 122 -5.24 -4.20 -2.52
N ILE A 123 -6.49 -3.75 -2.56
CA ILE A 123 -7.10 -2.92 -1.53
C ILE A 123 -8.24 -3.70 -0.90
N ARG A 124 -8.18 -3.85 0.41
CA ARG A 124 -9.20 -4.50 1.22
C ARG A 124 -9.76 -3.51 2.24
N PRO A 125 -10.88 -2.85 1.93
CA PRO A 125 -11.61 -2.06 2.90
C PRO A 125 -12.32 -2.99 3.90
N HIS A 126 -12.29 -2.62 5.16
CA HIS A 126 -13.01 -3.27 6.25
C HIS A 126 -13.90 -2.21 6.89
N ALA A 127 -15.19 -2.37 6.78
CA ALA A 127 -16.15 -1.48 7.44
C ALA A 127 -17.19 -2.33 8.18
N THR A 128 -17.28 -2.12 9.50
CA THR A 128 -18.33 -2.71 10.35
C THR A 128 -19.31 -1.62 10.70
N LEU A 129 -20.53 -1.70 10.19
CA LEU A 129 -21.63 -0.83 10.59
C LEU A 129 -22.43 -1.52 11.70
N ASP A 130 -22.38 -0.99 12.90
CA ASP A 130 -22.98 -1.56 14.11
C ASP A 130 -24.52 -1.58 14.08
N VAL A 131 -25.16 -0.82 13.17
CA VAL A 131 -26.61 -0.61 13.13
C VAL A 131 -27.39 -1.71 12.42
N ALA A 132 -26.72 -2.62 11.66
CA ALA A 132 -27.41 -3.66 10.88
C ALA A 132 -26.65 -4.97 10.71
N GLY A 133 -25.53 -5.20 11.39
CA GLY A 133 -24.72 -6.42 11.19
C GLY A 133 -24.19 -6.60 9.76
N MET A 134 -24.14 -5.55 8.96
CA MET A 134 -23.64 -5.60 7.59
C MET A 134 -22.12 -5.46 7.57
N GLN A 135 -21.43 -6.55 7.33
CA GLN A 135 -20.00 -6.56 7.04
C GLN A 135 -19.80 -6.36 5.53
N MET A 136 -19.12 -5.32 5.15
CA MET A 136 -18.76 -5.06 3.75
C MET A 136 -17.27 -5.35 3.54
N ASP A 137 -16.96 -6.57 3.11
CA ASP A 137 -15.63 -6.99 2.65
C ASP A 137 -15.64 -7.07 1.12
N LYS A 138 -15.26 -6.01 0.44
CA LYS A 138 -15.06 -6.05 -1.02
C LYS A 138 -13.59 -5.79 -1.34
N ASN A 139 -12.93 -6.80 -1.88
CA ASN A 139 -11.57 -6.67 -2.39
C ASN A 139 -11.58 -5.92 -3.72
N ALA A 140 -10.67 -4.96 -3.87
CA ALA A 140 -10.48 -4.22 -5.10
C ALA A 140 -9.03 -4.32 -5.60
N LEU A 141 -8.89 -4.37 -6.91
CA LEU A 141 -7.60 -4.25 -7.58
C LEU A 141 -7.45 -2.84 -8.11
N GLY A 142 -6.22 -2.33 -8.05
CA GLY A 142 -5.88 -1.00 -8.50
C GLY A 142 -4.44 -0.93 -9.01
N TRP A 143 -3.98 0.27 -9.22
CA TRP A 143 -2.60 0.59 -9.55
C TRP A 143 -2.03 1.57 -8.51
N ASP A 144 -0.72 1.52 -8.38
CA ASP A 144 0.09 2.39 -7.53
C ASP A 144 1.16 3.05 -8.39
N VAL A 145 1.32 4.35 -8.24
CA VAL A 145 2.41 5.11 -8.84
C VAL A 145 2.91 6.13 -7.83
N GLY A 146 4.22 6.28 -7.77
CA GLY A 146 4.79 7.22 -6.84
C GLY A 146 6.27 7.43 -7.04
N GLY A 147 6.85 8.12 -6.10
CA GLY A 147 8.27 8.36 -6.07
C GLY A 147 8.70 8.92 -4.73
N GLY A 148 9.99 8.94 -4.53
CA GLY A 148 10.55 9.37 -3.27
C GLY A 148 12.07 9.49 -3.30
N VAL A 149 12.61 9.56 -2.11
CA VAL A 149 14.04 9.69 -1.89
C VAL A 149 14.48 8.75 -0.77
N ASN A 150 15.54 8.00 -1.02
CA ASN A 150 16.30 7.27 -0.01
C ASN A 150 17.54 8.08 0.36
N VAL A 151 17.71 8.41 1.63
CA VAL A 151 18.90 9.06 2.17
C VAL A 151 19.69 8.03 2.99
N HIS A 152 20.86 7.65 2.50
CA HIS A 152 21.73 6.70 3.18
C HIS A 152 22.50 7.42 4.29
N LEU A 153 22.23 7.03 5.54
CA LEU A 153 22.94 7.55 6.72
C LEU A 153 24.18 6.71 7.03
N GLN A 154 24.04 5.40 6.87
CA GLN A 154 25.08 4.40 7.10
C GLN A 154 24.93 3.27 6.08
N ARG A 155 25.88 2.33 6.07
CA ARG A 155 25.91 1.21 5.12
C ARG A 155 24.62 0.38 5.13
N HIS A 156 24.00 0.21 6.30
CA HIS A 156 22.79 -0.61 6.48
C HIS A 156 21.57 0.20 6.94
N LEU A 157 21.71 1.52 7.09
CA LEU A 157 20.65 2.37 7.63
C LEU A 157 20.42 3.57 6.71
N GLY A 158 19.17 3.82 6.38
CA GLY A 158 18.73 4.99 5.62
C GLY A 158 17.42 5.56 6.11
N LEU A 159 17.11 6.75 5.68
CA LEU A 159 15.78 7.35 5.77
C LEU A 159 15.15 7.33 4.39
N ARG A 160 13.89 6.97 4.36
CA ARG A 160 13.10 6.93 3.14
C ARG A 160 11.89 7.84 3.29
N SER A 161 11.62 8.65 2.26
CA SER A 161 10.40 9.42 2.14
C SER A 161 9.80 9.21 0.78
N ASP A 162 8.49 8.98 0.71
CA ASP A 162 7.80 8.80 -0.57
C ASP A 162 6.41 9.44 -0.60
N LEU A 163 5.95 9.69 -1.82
CA LEU A 163 4.62 10.16 -2.15
C LEU A 163 4.05 9.21 -3.21
N ARG A 164 2.88 8.63 -2.94
CA ARG A 164 2.22 7.66 -3.82
C ARG A 164 0.78 8.05 -4.10
N ARG A 165 0.31 7.72 -5.28
CA ARG A 165 -1.08 7.79 -5.68
C ARG A 165 -1.58 6.37 -5.92
N ILE A 166 -2.62 5.99 -5.22
CA ILE A 166 -3.23 4.66 -5.28
C ILE A 166 -4.65 4.83 -5.78
N ARG A 167 -5.05 4.04 -6.81
CA ARG A 167 -6.36 4.13 -7.43
C ARG A 167 -6.86 2.76 -7.85
N THR A 168 -8.15 2.47 -7.62
CA THR A 168 -8.79 1.24 -8.09
C THR A 168 -9.09 1.27 -9.58
N PHE A 169 -9.03 0.10 -10.26
CA PHE A 169 -9.35 -0.03 -11.68
C PHE A 169 -10.85 0.09 -11.98
N LYS A 170 -11.69 -0.34 -11.04
CA LYS A 170 -13.14 -0.35 -11.18
C LYS A 170 -13.79 0.44 -10.06
N ASP A 171 -14.94 0.98 -10.38
CA ASP A 171 -15.80 1.63 -9.40
C ASP A 171 -16.21 0.61 -8.34
N MET A 172 -16.01 0.97 -7.09
CA MET A 172 -16.42 0.15 -5.96
C MET A 172 -17.87 0.51 -5.65
N SER A 173 -18.81 -0.34 -6.06
CA SER A 173 -20.19 -0.23 -5.58
C SER A 173 -20.25 -0.71 -4.12
N LEU A 174 -19.95 0.18 -3.20
CA LEU A 174 -20.15 0.02 -1.77
C LEU A 174 -21.57 0.49 -1.45
N GLY A 175 -22.59 -0.28 -1.68
CA GLY A 175 -24.00 -0.13 -1.34
C GLY A 175 -24.61 1.25 -0.99
N ILE A 176 -23.83 2.19 -0.49
CA ILE A 176 -24.17 3.56 -0.11
C ILE A 176 -23.47 4.59 -1.01
N PHE A 177 -22.36 4.22 -1.65
CA PHE A 177 -21.58 5.08 -2.54
C PHE A 177 -21.77 4.61 -3.97
N ASN A 178 -22.48 5.40 -4.76
CA ASN A 178 -22.68 5.14 -6.17
C ASN A 178 -21.36 5.26 -6.92
N ASN A 179 -20.84 4.14 -7.44
CA ASN A 179 -19.90 4.04 -8.58
C ASN A 179 -18.67 4.96 -8.54
N GLU A 180 -18.09 5.23 -7.35
CA GLU A 180 -16.89 6.06 -7.26
C GLU A 180 -15.63 5.17 -7.15
N GLN A 181 -14.60 5.53 -7.91
CA GLN A 181 -13.29 4.91 -7.81
C GLN A 181 -12.62 5.34 -6.51
N LEU A 182 -12.10 4.39 -5.76
CA LEU A 182 -11.30 4.71 -4.60
C LEU A 182 -9.95 5.23 -5.08
N GLU A 183 -9.67 6.49 -4.75
CA GLU A 183 -8.41 7.15 -5.05
C GLU A 183 -7.92 7.92 -3.83
N TYR A 184 -6.64 7.79 -3.52
CA TYR A 184 -6.02 8.57 -2.46
C TYR A 184 -4.52 8.74 -2.68
N TRP A 185 -3.99 9.80 -2.09
CA TRP A 185 -2.56 10.04 -1.98
C TRP A 185 -2.05 9.59 -0.62
N ARG A 186 -0.83 9.06 -0.60
CA ARG A 186 -0.11 8.69 0.62
C ARG A 186 1.26 9.35 0.62
N GLY A 187 1.53 10.16 1.63
CA GLY A 187 2.88 10.63 1.95
C GLY A 187 3.41 9.85 3.15
N SER A 188 4.61 9.31 3.07
CA SER A 188 5.20 8.50 4.15
C SER A 188 6.68 8.79 4.38
N VAL A 189 7.12 8.52 5.62
CA VAL A 189 8.52 8.56 6.05
C VAL A 189 8.81 7.28 6.81
N GLY A 190 9.95 6.64 6.52
CA GLY A 190 10.36 5.39 7.14
C GLY A 190 11.86 5.27 7.34
N VAL A 191 12.23 4.26 8.10
CA VAL A 191 13.63 3.87 8.31
C VAL A 191 13.94 2.67 7.45
N SER A 192 14.85 2.81 6.51
CA SER A 192 15.24 1.74 5.60
C SER A 192 16.44 0.96 6.17
N LEU A 193 16.25 -0.31 6.38
CA LEU A 193 17.29 -1.27 6.79
C LEU A 193 17.72 -2.06 5.56
N LYS A 194 19.00 -2.00 5.21
CA LYS A 194 19.60 -2.70 4.06
C LYS A 194 20.49 -3.87 4.50
N PHE A 195 20.50 -4.95 3.74
CA PHE A 195 21.31 -6.15 4.02
C PHE A 195 21.75 -6.85 2.72
#